data_1697c69dbfdd4ccc008d4cf1a9c8d666
#
_entry.id   1697c69dbfdd4ccc008d4cf1a9c8d666
#
_cell.length_a   1.000
_cell.length_b   1.000
_cell.length_c   1.000
_cell.angle_alpha   90.00
_cell.angle_beta   90.00
_cell.angle_gamma   90.00
#
_symmetry.space_group_name_H-M   'P 1'
#
loop_
_entity.id
_entity.type
_entity.pdbx_description
1 polymer ?
#
loop_
_entity_poly.entity_id
_entity_poly.type
_entity_poly.pdbx_seq_one_letter_code
_entity_poly.pdbx_strand_id
1 'polypeptide(L)'
;ECLQSILDTPISPELLPPDERGNILQQTEDVVGPYALHDFFLYYAIRFGYPPKKVFELCCIAFKDDFSCETILKWLKNFYRRFWTQQFKRNCMPDGVKIGSIALSPRGDRRMRSTRRGWTNAIA
;
A
#
# COMPACT_ATOMS: atom_id res chain seq x y z
N GLU A 1 16.82 -12.90 19.86
CA GLU A 1 17.52 -11.61 19.64
C GLU A 1 17.62 -11.27 18.16
N CYS A 2 18.19 -12.11 17.27
CA CYS A 2 18.35 -11.79 15.83
C CYS A 2 17.01 -11.54 15.12
N LEU A 3 15.99 -12.37 15.35
CA LEU A 3 14.67 -12.19 14.73
C LEU A 3 13.98 -10.90 15.17
N GLN A 4 14.14 -10.52 16.44
CA GLN A 4 13.59 -9.28 16.93
C GLN A 4 14.27 -8.07 16.28
N SER A 5 15.60 -8.11 16.15
CA SER A 5 16.36 -7.05 15.47
C SER A 5 15.92 -6.87 13.99
N ILE A 6 15.57 -7.97 13.30
CA ILE A 6 15.04 -7.89 11.94
C ILE A 6 13.65 -7.25 11.91
N LEU A 7 12.79 -7.60 12.86
CA LEU A 7 11.44 -7.02 12.95
C LEU A 7 11.47 -5.53 13.31
N ASP A 8 12.42 -5.12 14.13
CA ASP A 8 12.59 -3.73 14.59
C ASP A 8 13.28 -2.84 13.53
N THR A 9 13.83 -3.44 12.46
CA THR A 9 14.47 -2.68 11.38
C THR A 9 13.43 -1.99 10.52
N PRO A 10 13.44 -0.64 10.41
CA PRO A 10 12.48 0.08 9.57
C PRO A 10 12.65 -0.28 8.12
N ILE A 11 11.51 -0.48 7.43
CA ILE A 11 11.50 -0.78 6.00
C ILE A 11 11.86 0.48 5.22
N SER A 12 12.95 0.40 4.47
CA SER A 12 13.47 1.51 3.67
C SER A 12 13.86 1.03 2.27
N PRO A 13 13.88 1.93 1.26
CA PRO A 13 14.49 1.60 -0.01
C PRO A 13 16.02 1.50 0.17
N GLU A 14 16.57 0.32 -0.03
CA GLU A 14 18.03 0.04 0.07
C GLU A 14 18.87 0.77 -1.01
N LEU A 15 18.23 1.52 -1.89
CA LEU A 15 18.86 2.24 -2.99
C LEU A 15 19.50 3.56 -2.56
N LEU A 16 19.17 4.09 -1.39
CA LEU A 16 19.78 5.30 -0.84
C LEU A 16 20.82 4.93 0.20
N PRO A 17 22.05 5.40 0.05
CA PRO A 17 23.06 5.17 1.10
C PRO A 17 22.61 5.84 2.41
N PRO A 18 22.94 5.26 3.55
CA PRO A 18 22.70 5.89 4.84
C PRO A 18 23.48 7.21 4.94
N ASP A 19 23.08 8.07 5.87
CA ASP A 19 23.84 9.28 6.17
C ASP A 19 25.21 8.92 6.80
N GLU A 20 26.06 9.94 7.03
CA GLU A 20 27.39 9.76 7.67
C GLU A 20 27.30 9.16 9.08
N ARG A 21 26.13 9.12 9.69
CA ARG A 21 25.86 8.55 11.02
C ARG A 21 25.19 7.17 10.94
N GLY A 22 25.02 6.61 9.75
CA GLY A 22 24.38 5.32 9.53
C GLY A 22 22.85 5.33 9.61
N ASN A 23 22.19 6.51 9.62
CA ASN A 23 20.75 6.60 9.68
C ASN A 23 20.12 6.43 8.28
N ILE A 24 18.93 5.84 8.26
CA ILE A 24 18.14 5.67 7.04
C ILE A 24 17.51 7.03 6.68
N LEU A 25 17.91 7.56 5.51
CA LEU A 25 17.46 8.87 5.03
C LEU A 25 15.99 8.90 4.60
N GLN A 26 15.44 7.79 4.18
CA GLN A 26 14.05 7.72 3.70
C GLN A 26 13.38 6.45 4.20
N GLN A 27 12.26 6.61 4.90
CA GLN A 27 11.40 5.50 5.25
C GLN A 27 10.33 5.32 4.17
N THR A 28 9.95 4.07 3.91
CA THR A 28 8.92 3.78 2.91
C THR A 28 7.58 4.39 3.28
N GLU A 29 7.24 4.44 4.57
CA GLU A 29 5.99 5.04 5.06
C GLU A 29 5.87 6.54 4.79
N ASP A 30 6.99 7.28 4.68
CA ASP A 30 6.96 8.71 4.31
C ASP A 30 6.40 8.92 2.91
N VAL A 31 6.58 7.94 2.03
CA VAL A 31 6.16 8.01 0.62
C VAL A 31 4.80 7.38 0.40
N VAL A 32 4.54 6.24 1.05
CA VAL A 32 3.30 5.47 0.81
C VAL A 32 2.22 5.75 1.84
N GLY A 33 2.60 6.16 3.03
CA GLY A 33 1.74 6.35 4.20
C GLY A 33 1.82 5.19 5.19
N PRO A 34 1.18 5.32 6.35
CA PRO A 34 1.19 4.30 7.40
C PRO A 34 0.73 2.93 6.89
N TYR A 35 1.49 1.89 7.20
CA TYR A 35 1.17 0.53 6.76
C TYR A 35 -0.17 0.04 7.28
N ALA A 36 -0.59 0.43 8.50
CA ALA A 36 -1.90 0.09 9.04
C ALA A 36 -3.05 0.53 8.11
N LEU A 37 -2.96 1.74 7.52
CA LEU A 37 -3.93 2.22 6.55
C LEU A 37 -3.85 1.41 5.24
N HIS A 38 -2.64 1.06 4.78
CA HIS A 38 -2.46 0.25 3.58
C HIS A 38 -3.07 -1.14 3.71
N ASP A 39 -2.85 -1.80 4.84
CA ASP A 39 -3.42 -3.12 5.11
C ASP A 39 -4.95 -3.07 5.11
N PHE A 40 -5.51 -2.03 5.73
CA PHE A 40 -6.95 -1.80 5.71
C PHE A 40 -7.48 -1.59 4.29
N PHE A 41 -6.81 -0.75 3.49
CA PHE A 41 -7.22 -0.49 2.10
C PHE A 41 -7.12 -1.75 1.23
N LEU A 42 -6.03 -2.51 1.35
CA LEU A 42 -5.86 -3.78 0.64
C LEU A 42 -6.95 -4.77 1.02
N TYR A 43 -7.24 -4.90 2.29
CA TYR A 43 -8.25 -5.83 2.77
C TYR A 43 -9.63 -5.50 2.20
N TYR A 44 -10.10 -4.29 2.37
CA TYR A 44 -11.46 -3.93 1.95
C TYR A 44 -11.59 -3.67 0.45
N ALA A 45 -10.62 -3.00 -0.17
CA ALA A 45 -10.70 -2.71 -1.60
C ALA A 45 -10.37 -3.91 -2.48
N ILE A 46 -9.37 -4.72 -2.10
CA ILE A 46 -8.88 -5.79 -2.96
C ILE A 46 -9.54 -7.11 -2.61
N ARG A 47 -9.63 -7.44 -1.33
CA ARG A 47 -10.22 -8.72 -0.88
C ARG A 47 -11.74 -8.73 -1.02
N PHE A 48 -12.42 -7.66 -0.66
CA PHE A 48 -13.88 -7.55 -0.70
C PHE A 48 -14.42 -6.76 -1.90
N GLY A 49 -13.57 -6.04 -2.62
CA GLY A 49 -13.99 -5.26 -3.77
C GLY A 49 -14.86 -4.04 -3.42
N TYR A 50 -14.74 -3.51 -2.22
CA TYR A 50 -15.52 -2.35 -1.82
C TYR A 50 -15.13 -1.11 -2.62
N PRO A 51 -16.11 -0.25 -2.98
CA PRO A 51 -15.83 1.00 -3.68
C PRO A 51 -15.06 1.97 -2.77
N PRO A 52 -14.26 2.89 -3.34
CA PRO A 52 -13.41 3.81 -2.58
C PRO A 52 -14.14 4.59 -1.50
N LYS A 53 -15.36 5.06 -1.76
CA LYS A 53 -16.18 5.79 -0.78
C LYS A 53 -16.46 4.94 0.45
N LYS A 54 -16.88 3.70 0.27
CA LYS A 54 -17.15 2.78 1.40
C LYS A 54 -15.89 2.45 2.19
N VAL A 55 -14.76 2.25 1.50
CA VAL A 55 -13.46 2.03 2.17
C VAL A 55 -13.09 3.23 3.03
N PHE A 56 -13.28 4.45 2.51
CA PHE A 56 -13.03 5.68 3.24
C PHE A 56 -13.88 5.80 4.50
N GLU A 57 -15.19 5.63 4.38
CA GLU A 57 -16.14 5.73 5.51
C GLU A 57 -15.79 4.72 6.61
N LEU A 58 -15.54 3.46 6.24
CA LEU A 58 -15.13 2.41 7.19
C LEU A 58 -13.79 2.73 7.86
N CYS A 59 -12.83 3.26 7.10
CA CYS A 59 -11.52 3.61 7.62
C CYS A 59 -11.61 4.77 8.63
N CYS A 60 -12.42 5.80 8.35
CA CYS A 60 -12.64 6.91 9.29
C CYS A 60 -13.27 6.43 10.61
N ILE A 61 -14.10 5.39 10.57
CA ILE A 61 -14.69 4.80 11.79
C ILE A 61 -13.63 3.97 12.55
N ALA A 62 -12.87 3.14 11.80
CA ALA A 62 -11.92 2.21 12.42
C ALA A 62 -10.72 2.91 13.06
N PHE A 63 -10.25 4.01 12.46
CA PHE A 63 -9.06 4.75 12.88
C PHE A 63 -9.37 6.16 13.41
N LYS A 64 -10.56 6.37 13.97
CA LYS A 64 -11.01 7.69 14.45
C LYS A 64 -10.10 8.30 15.51
N ASP A 65 -9.44 7.47 16.31
CA ASP A 65 -8.57 7.88 17.40
C ASP A 65 -7.10 8.02 16.98
N ASP A 66 -6.72 7.46 15.82
CA ASP A 66 -5.33 7.44 15.33
C ASP A 66 -5.08 8.46 14.21
N PHE A 67 -6.05 8.63 13.30
CA PHE A 67 -5.87 9.46 12.11
C PHE A 67 -7.10 10.33 11.83
N SER A 68 -6.86 11.58 11.40
CA SER A 68 -7.94 12.43 10.89
C SER A 68 -8.48 11.92 9.56
N CYS A 69 -9.78 12.16 9.28
CA CYS A 69 -10.38 11.78 8.00
C CYS A 69 -9.67 12.43 6.79
N GLU A 70 -9.11 13.63 6.95
CA GLU A 70 -8.33 14.30 5.90
C GLU A 70 -7.04 13.52 5.59
N THR A 71 -6.34 13.06 6.63
CA THR A 71 -5.14 12.21 6.49
C THR A 71 -5.48 10.89 5.82
N ILE A 72 -6.56 10.23 6.24
CA ILE A 72 -7.05 8.99 5.63
C ILE A 72 -7.38 9.22 4.15
N LEU A 73 -8.08 10.30 3.81
CA LEU A 73 -8.42 10.62 2.41
C LEU A 73 -7.17 10.85 1.55
N LYS A 74 -6.18 11.58 2.08
CA LYS A 74 -4.88 11.80 1.41
C LYS A 74 -4.22 10.48 1.05
N TRP A 75 -4.09 9.57 2.01
CA TRP A 75 -3.43 8.28 1.81
C TRP A 75 -4.25 7.31 0.96
N LEU A 76 -5.58 7.33 1.06
CA LEU A 76 -6.45 6.54 0.21
C LEU A 76 -6.33 6.96 -1.27
N LYS A 77 -6.29 8.27 -1.55
CA LYS A 77 -6.04 8.81 -2.91
C LYS A 77 -4.68 8.38 -3.43
N ASN A 78 -3.64 8.48 -2.58
CA ASN A 78 -2.30 8.02 -2.93
C ASN A 78 -2.26 6.51 -3.21
N PHE A 79 -2.89 5.72 -2.36
CA PHE A 79 -3.03 4.26 -2.53
C PHE A 79 -3.64 3.90 -3.89
N TYR A 80 -4.80 4.42 -4.23
CA TYR A 80 -5.47 4.12 -5.50
C TYR A 80 -4.66 4.61 -6.70
N ARG A 81 -4.11 5.82 -6.64
CA ARG A 81 -3.24 6.35 -7.70
C ARG A 81 -2.05 5.40 -7.95
N ARG A 82 -1.34 5.02 -6.90
CA ARG A 82 -0.17 4.13 -7.01
C ARG A 82 -0.59 2.72 -7.42
N PHE A 83 -1.66 2.19 -6.86
CA PHE A 83 -2.15 0.86 -7.20
C PHE A 83 -2.41 0.71 -8.70
N TRP A 84 -3.00 1.71 -9.32
CA TRP A 84 -3.30 1.67 -10.75
C TRP A 84 -2.12 2.05 -11.64
N THR A 85 -1.36 3.08 -11.30
CA THR A 85 -0.24 3.55 -12.13
C THR A 85 0.99 2.64 -12.04
N GLN A 86 1.17 1.91 -10.95
CA GLN A 86 2.31 1.01 -10.73
C GLN A 86 1.99 -0.47 -11.07
N GLN A 87 0.94 -0.73 -11.82
CA GLN A 87 0.57 -2.10 -12.23
C GLN A 87 1.71 -2.82 -12.98
N PHE A 88 2.49 -2.11 -13.78
CA PHE A 88 3.61 -2.67 -14.50
C PHE A 88 4.66 -3.33 -13.58
N LYS A 89 4.84 -2.80 -12.36
CA LYS A 89 5.76 -3.40 -11.36
C LYS A 89 5.25 -4.78 -10.90
N ARG A 90 3.95 -4.92 -10.73
CA ARG A 90 3.36 -6.21 -10.36
C ARG A 90 3.41 -7.23 -11.50
N ASN A 91 3.33 -6.77 -12.74
CA ASN A 91 3.47 -7.65 -13.91
C ASN A 91 4.86 -8.28 -14.03
N CYS A 92 5.89 -7.61 -13.51
CA CYS A 92 7.27 -8.09 -13.50
C CYS A 92 7.63 -8.95 -12.27
N MET A 93 6.69 -9.13 -11.32
CA MET A 93 6.94 -9.94 -10.14
C MET A 93 7.14 -11.42 -10.53
N PRO A 94 8.13 -12.11 -9.94
CA PRO A 94 8.28 -13.55 -10.10
C PRO A 94 7.08 -14.28 -9.47
N ASP A 95 6.90 -15.52 -9.87
CA ASP A 95 5.91 -16.39 -9.24
C ASP A 95 6.34 -16.67 -7.80
N GLY A 96 5.38 -16.61 -6.89
CA GLY A 96 5.60 -16.81 -5.48
C GLY A 96 4.44 -17.54 -4.81
N VAL A 97 4.65 -17.94 -3.57
CA VAL A 97 3.64 -18.60 -2.77
C VAL A 97 2.52 -17.62 -2.41
N LYS A 98 1.28 -18.05 -2.57
CA LYS A 98 0.11 -17.31 -2.11
C LYS A 98 -0.06 -17.49 -0.60
N ILE A 99 0.20 -16.45 0.18
CA ILE A 99 0.12 -16.49 1.64
C ILE A 99 -1.31 -16.23 2.12
N GLY A 100 -1.97 -15.26 1.54
CA GLY A 100 -3.34 -14.85 1.91
C GLY A 100 -4.42 -15.47 1.02
N SER A 101 -5.66 -15.08 1.27
CA SER A 101 -6.83 -15.52 0.49
C SER A 101 -6.93 -14.89 -0.90
N ILE A 102 -6.17 -13.82 -1.17
CA ILE A 102 -6.05 -13.17 -2.48
C ILE A 102 -4.60 -12.77 -2.73
N ALA A 103 -4.14 -12.95 -3.96
CA ALA A 103 -2.81 -12.51 -4.41
C ALA A 103 -2.92 -11.30 -5.35
N LEU A 104 -1.94 -10.40 -5.27
CA LEU A 104 -1.83 -9.27 -6.19
C LEU A 104 -1.15 -9.64 -7.51
N SER A 105 -0.74 -10.89 -7.66
CA SER A 105 -0.10 -11.39 -8.88
C SER A 105 -1.05 -11.33 -10.08
N PRO A 106 -0.62 -10.78 -11.21
CA PRO A 106 -1.40 -10.75 -12.45
C PRO A 106 -1.55 -12.14 -13.08
N ARG A 107 -0.75 -13.11 -12.68
CA ARG A 107 -0.83 -14.51 -13.13
C ARG A 107 -1.82 -15.34 -12.32
N GLY A 108 -2.28 -14.80 -11.19
CA GLY A 108 -3.28 -15.41 -10.32
C GLY A 108 -4.58 -14.62 -10.26
N ASP A 109 -4.90 -14.14 -9.07
CA ASP A 109 -6.21 -13.53 -8.76
C ASP A 109 -6.42 -12.14 -9.38
N ARG A 110 -5.34 -11.40 -9.73
CA ARG A 110 -5.43 -10.00 -10.15
C ARG A 110 -4.92 -9.78 -11.58
N ARG A 111 -5.55 -10.42 -12.53
CA ARG A 111 -5.26 -10.24 -13.97
C ARG A 111 -5.67 -8.85 -14.43
N MET A 112 -4.70 -7.99 -14.70
CA MET A 112 -4.92 -6.60 -15.13
C MET A 112 -3.95 -6.22 -16.23
N ARG A 113 -4.37 -5.26 -17.08
CA ARG A 113 -3.47 -4.67 -18.09
C ARG A 113 -2.32 -3.93 -17.40
N SER A 114 -1.12 -3.98 -18.00
CA SER A 114 0.08 -3.32 -17.46
C SER A 114 -0.03 -1.79 -17.38
N THR A 115 -0.88 -1.21 -18.24
CA THR A 115 -1.14 0.22 -18.25
C THR A 115 -2.64 0.49 -18.13
N ARG A 116 -3.03 1.21 -17.10
CA ARG A 116 -4.39 1.73 -16.96
C ARG A 116 -4.34 3.21 -16.65
N ARG A 117 -4.78 4.03 -17.59
CA ARG A 117 -5.03 5.46 -17.40
C ARG A 117 -6.53 5.65 -17.08
N GLY A 118 -6.87 6.55 -16.17
CA GLY A 118 -8.25 7.02 -16.02
C GLY A 118 -8.97 6.69 -14.72
N TRP A 119 -8.28 6.67 -13.57
CA TRP A 119 -8.94 6.52 -12.26
C TRP A 119 -8.97 7.79 -11.40
N THR A 120 -8.68 8.93 -11.99
CA THR A 120 -8.66 10.21 -11.27
C THR A 120 -10.03 10.69 -10.78
N ASN A 121 -11.13 10.17 -11.35
CA ASN A 121 -12.48 10.66 -11.06
C ASN A 121 -13.31 9.81 -10.09
N ALA A 122 -12.77 8.73 -9.55
CA ALA A 122 -13.54 7.83 -8.67
C ALA A 122 -13.53 8.25 -7.19
N ILE A 123 -12.77 9.30 -6.84
CA ILE A 123 -12.60 9.79 -5.45
C ILE A 123 -12.79 11.32 -5.41
N ALA A 124 -13.39 11.91 -6.43
CA ALA A 124 -13.82 13.29 -6.43
C ALA A 124 -15.13 13.44 -5.64
#